data_8693d8b4d3e4a6ed1f3ba7584e74c508
#
_entry.id   8693d8b4d3e4a6ed1f3ba7584e74c508
#
_cell.length_a   1.000
_cell.length_b   1.000
_cell.length_c   1.000
_cell.angle_alpha   90.00
_cell.angle_beta   90.00
_cell.angle_gamma   90.00
#
_symmetry.space_group_name_H-M   'P 1'
#
loop_
_entity.id
_entity.type
_entity.pdbx_description
1 polymer ?
#
loop_
_entity_poly.entity_id
_entity_poly.type
_entity_poly.pdbx_seq_one_letter_code
_entity_poly.pdbx_strand_id
1 'polypeptide(L)'
;MRTRLPLTLSLLVATAALVVPSAPASAAACPTWTKSQVARGYSVLENLAFDGTGGMLVSETSLIGPPGGLRRLSATGVRSTVVDKVTSPGGIVVDGRTAYFTSGNGLVSGFFNKADGAINAVDLDTGQVSTVATGLVMPNGMVRLPGGDLVVSRDLGKGSMTRVTAAGAKSPFAPAATSTNGMAVDAAQGVFYVDSTFDAKTVISVIDLDAPHAVLRTIVIPGIGPLNAADDLTLGADGNLYVALNVAGKVVRVTPATGAICTVASGIPLVSSVRFGAGPGWDPASLYATSFTGTVTRLTPQP
;
A
#
# COMPACT_ATOMS: atom_id res chain seq x y z
N MET A 1 80.20 40.26 -3.49
CA MET A 1 79.85 38.87 -3.36
C MET A 1 78.34 38.80 -3.57
N ARG A 2 77.84 38.32 -4.72
CA ARG A 2 76.44 38.15 -5.02
C ARG A 2 76.14 36.63 -5.06
N THR A 3 75.47 36.13 -4.05
CA THR A 3 74.99 34.76 -3.94
C THR A 3 73.78 34.54 -4.80
N ARG A 4 73.79 33.60 -5.74
CA ARG A 4 72.67 33.16 -6.54
C ARG A 4 71.98 31.98 -5.83
N LEU A 5 70.67 32.04 -5.52
CA LEU A 5 69.86 30.90 -5.13
C LEU A 5 69.38 30.13 -6.37
N PRO A 6 69.37 28.81 -6.36
CA PRO A 6 68.80 28.01 -7.42
C PRO A 6 67.32 27.90 -7.23
N LEU A 7 66.52 28.13 -8.33
CA LEU A 7 65.11 27.89 -8.42
C LEU A 7 64.88 26.43 -8.75
N THR A 8 64.33 25.64 -7.82
CA THR A 8 63.87 24.28 -8.09
C THR A 8 62.42 24.33 -8.56
N LEU A 9 62.18 23.90 -9.81
CA LEU A 9 60.87 23.78 -10.46
C LEU A 9 60.29 22.40 -10.10
N SER A 10 59.28 22.37 -9.20
CA SER A 10 58.55 21.13 -8.88
C SER A 10 57.42 20.90 -9.90
N LEU A 11 57.55 19.83 -10.66
CA LEU A 11 56.52 19.39 -11.62
C LEU A 11 55.44 18.63 -10.85
N LEU A 12 54.24 19.23 -10.72
CA LEU A 12 53.03 18.53 -10.22
C LEU A 12 52.43 17.69 -11.37
N VAL A 13 52.54 16.38 -11.27
CA VAL A 13 51.84 15.45 -12.15
C VAL A 13 50.44 15.23 -11.57
N ALA A 14 49.40 15.82 -12.20
CA ALA A 14 48.02 15.57 -11.86
C ALA A 14 47.55 14.25 -12.51
N THR A 15 47.35 13.21 -11.72
CA THR A 15 46.71 11.96 -12.17
C THR A 15 45.19 12.18 -12.22
N ALA A 16 44.64 12.29 -13.42
CA ALA A 16 43.19 12.26 -13.63
C ALA A 16 42.69 10.83 -13.42
N ALA A 17 41.94 10.60 -12.35
CA ALA A 17 41.20 9.35 -12.15
C ALA A 17 40.03 9.29 -13.13
N LEU A 18 40.08 8.36 -14.08
CA LEU A 18 38.94 8.03 -14.94
C LEU A 18 37.84 7.41 -14.09
N VAL A 19 36.79 8.16 -13.84
CA VAL A 19 35.54 7.61 -13.29
C VAL A 19 34.85 6.82 -14.40
N VAL A 20 35.02 5.50 -14.37
CA VAL A 20 34.26 4.60 -15.23
C VAL A 20 32.81 4.59 -14.72
N PRO A 21 31.80 5.01 -15.51
CA PRO A 21 30.42 4.90 -15.09
C PRO A 21 30.11 3.41 -14.92
N SER A 22 29.68 3.02 -13.70
CA SER A 22 29.17 1.68 -13.46
C SER A 22 27.96 1.43 -14.37
N ALA A 23 27.99 0.37 -15.17
CA ALA A 23 26.84 -0.05 -15.95
C ALA A 23 25.63 -0.22 -15.02
N PRO A 24 24.41 0.19 -15.44
CA PRO A 24 23.22 -0.05 -14.64
C PRO A 24 23.11 -1.54 -14.37
N ALA A 25 23.00 -1.91 -13.10
CA ALA A 25 22.81 -3.30 -12.70
C ALA A 25 21.61 -3.85 -13.48
N SER A 26 21.82 -4.91 -14.23
CA SER A 26 20.75 -5.63 -14.94
C SER A 26 19.67 -5.93 -13.91
N ALA A 27 18.43 -5.47 -14.15
CA ALA A 27 17.31 -5.79 -13.29
C ALA A 27 17.23 -7.31 -13.16
N ALA A 28 17.43 -7.84 -11.96
CA ALA A 28 17.33 -9.27 -11.71
C ALA A 28 15.96 -9.74 -12.21
N ALA A 29 15.93 -10.83 -12.98
CA ALA A 29 14.69 -11.37 -13.49
C ALA A 29 13.72 -11.60 -12.32
N CYS A 30 12.47 -11.16 -12.47
CA CYS A 30 11.44 -11.44 -11.48
C CYS A 30 11.26 -12.95 -11.34
N PRO A 31 11.15 -13.48 -10.12
CA PRO A 31 10.71 -14.86 -9.98
C PRO A 31 9.33 -15.00 -10.61
N THR A 32 9.10 -16.11 -11.29
CA THR A 32 7.80 -16.43 -11.88
C THR A 32 6.82 -16.77 -10.75
N TRP A 33 5.63 -16.16 -10.79
CA TRP A 33 4.56 -16.44 -9.83
C TRP A 33 3.38 -17.09 -10.54
N THR A 34 2.87 -18.18 -9.98
CA THR A 34 1.65 -18.83 -10.47
C THR A 34 0.41 -18.20 -9.87
N LYS A 35 -0.69 -18.21 -10.63
CA LYS A 35 -1.99 -17.71 -10.19
C LYS A 35 -2.95 -18.86 -9.97
N SER A 36 -3.69 -18.83 -8.86
CA SER A 36 -4.83 -19.72 -8.62
C SER A 36 -5.99 -18.93 -8.02
N GLN A 37 -7.20 -19.22 -8.48
CA GLN A 37 -8.40 -18.58 -7.94
C GLN A 37 -8.74 -19.20 -6.58
N VAL A 38 -8.88 -18.34 -5.55
CA VAL A 38 -9.29 -18.74 -4.19
C VAL A 38 -10.80 -18.59 -4.03
N ALA A 39 -11.36 -17.45 -4.48
CA ALA A 39 -12.79 -17.19 -4.38
C ALA A 39 -13.26 -16.30 -5.53
N ARG A 40 -14.58 -16.33 -5.82
CA ARG A 40 -15.25 -15.50 -6.81
C ARG A 40 -16.70 -15.27 -6.43
N GLY A 41 -17.36 -14.31 -7.09
CA GLY A 41 -18.80 -14.06 -6.89
C GLY A 41 -19.09 -13.18 -5.69
N TYR A 42 -18.13 -12.35 -5.29
CA TYR A 42 -18.37 -11.14 -4.53
C TYR A 42 -18.81 -10.02 -5.48
N SER A 43 -19.26 -8.91 -4.91
CA SER A 43 -19.39 -7.65 -5.64
C SER A 43 -17.98 -7.05 -5.83
N VAL A 44 -17.80 -5.75 -5.71
CA VAL A 44 -16.49 -5.12 -5.81
C VAL A 44 -15.71 -5.34 -4.51
N LEU A 45 -14.53 -5.97 -4.58
CA LEU A 45 -13.64 -6.11 -3.43
C LEU A 45 -12.57 -5.02 -3.47
N GLU A 46 -12.49 -4.22 -2.40
CA GLU A 46 -11.57 -3.09 -2.31
C GLU A 46 -10.27 -3.48 -1.60
N ASN A 47 -10.36 -4.02 -0.40
CA ASN A 47 -9.19 -4.31 0.43
C ASN A 47 -9.29 -5.67 1.12
N LEU A 48 -8.16 -6.18 1.64
CA LEU A 48 -8.11 -7.41 2.41
C LEU A 48 -7.16 -7.31 3.60
N ALA A 49 -7.46 -8.08 4.65
CA ALA A 49 -6.56 -8.30 5.78
C ALA A 49 -6.81 -9.71 6.36
N PHE A 50 -5.81 -10.28 7.03
CA PHE A 50 -5.97 -11.58 7.71
C PHE A 50 -6.29 -11.37 9.19
N ASP A 51 -7.22 -12.17 9.74
CA ASP A 51 -7.69 -12.06 11.12
C ASP A 51 -6.81 -12.83 12.14
N GLY A 52 -5.74 -13.47 11.65
CA GLY A 52 -4.83 -14.29 12.46
C GLY A 52 -5.40 -15.63 12.94
N THR A 53 -6.69 -15.91 12.72
CA THR A 53 -7.39 -17.13 13.17
C THR A 53 -7.92 -17.99 12.03
N GLY A 54 -7.35 -17.82 10.83
CA GLY A 54 -7.71 -18.59 9.64
C GLY A 54 -8.77 -17.93 8.76
N GLY A 55 -9.08 -16.66 8.98
CA GLY A 55 -9.95 -15.85 8.14
C GLY A 55 -9.20 -14.76 7.38
N MET A 56 -9.64 -14.53 6.15
CA MET A 56 -9.34 -13.34 5.37
C MET A 56 -10.56 -12.43 5.44
N LEU A 57 -10.40 -11.22 5.94
CA LEU A 57 -11.39 -10.16 5.89
C LEU A 57 -11.27 -9.45 4.54
N VAL A 58 -12.40 -9.14 3.90
CA VAL A 58 -12.44 -8.37 2.67
C VAL A 58 -13.49 -7.27 2.76
N SER A 59 -13.17 -6.08 2.25
CA SER A 59 -14.11 -4.99 2.05
C SER A 59 -14.88 -5.24 0.77
N GLU A 60 -16.16 -5.56 0.89
CA GLU A 60 -17.05 -5.71 -0.26
C GLU A 60 -17.87 -4.44 -0.42
N THR A 61 -17.70 -3.72 -1.52
CA THR A 61 -18.48 -2.53 -1.85
C THR A 61 -19.48 -2.83 -2.98
N SER A 62 -20.45 -1.96 -3.17
CA SER A 62 -21.43 -2.07 -4.25
C SER A 62 -21.37 -0.79 -5.08
N LEU A 63 -21.20 -0.93 -6.38
CA LEU A 63 -21.32 0.19 -7.32
C LEU A 63 -22.79 0.57 -7.57
N ILE A 64 -23.66 -0.43 -7.49
CA ILE A 64 -25.12 -0.30 -7.73
C ILE A 64 -25.81 -1.26 -6.77
N GLY A 65 -26.70 -0.74 -5.93
CA GLY A 65 -27.49 -1.56 -5.02
C GLY A 65 -27.29 -1.23 -3.53
N PRO A 66 -27.58 -2.17 -2.62
CA PRO A 66 -27.46 -1.94 -1.18
C PRO A 66 -26.00 -1.67 -0.78
N PRO A 67 -25.79 -1.05 0.40
CA PRO A 67 -24.45 -0.91 0.98
C PRO A 67 -23.72 -2.25 1.01
N GLY A 68 -22.39 -2.20 0.89
CA GLY A 68 -21.51 -3.37 1.02
C GLY A 68 -21.36 -3.82 2.48
N GLY A 69 -20.21 -4.38 2.80
CA GLY A 69 -19.90 -4.86 4.15
C GLY A 69 -18.50 -5.38 4.30
N LEU A 70 -18.19 -5.78 5.52
CA LEU A 70 -16.98 -6.51 5.83
C LEU A 70 -17.33 -8.02 5.81
N ARG A 71 -16.67 -8.77 4.92
CA ARG A 71 -16.88 -10.21 4.77
C ARG A 71 -15.65 -10.97 5.26
N ARG A 72 -15.87 -12.20 5.69
CA ARG A 72 -14.80 -13.12 6.09
C ARG A 72 -14.83 -14.35 5.18
N LEU A 73 -13.66 -14.70 4.65
CA LEU A 73 -13.43 -15.93 3.89
C LEU A 73 -12.48 -16.82 4.71
N SER A 74 -12.91 -18.03 5.04
CA SER A 74 -12.01 -19.00 5.67
C SER A 74 -11.06 -19.61 4.64
N ALA A 75 -9.96 -20.19 5.10
CA ALA A 75 -9.03 -20.93 4.25
C ALA A 75 -9.68 -22.17 3.56
N THR A 76 -10.82 -22.64 4.07
CA THR A 76 -11.61 -23.74 3.47
C THR A 76 -12.68 -23.23 2.51
N GLY A 77 -12.75 -21.93 2.23
CA GLY A 77 -13.70 -21.33 1.28
C GLY A 77 -15.06 -20.95 1.86
N VAL A 78 -15.27 -21.11 3.17
CA VAL A 78 -16.54 -20.70 3.82
C VAL A 78 -16.58 -19.20 3.96
N ARG A 79 -17.70 -18.58 3.57
CA ARG A 79 -17.96 -17.14 3.65
C ARG A 79 -18.90 -16.82 4.78
N SER A 80 -18.64 -15.73 5.48
CA SER A 80 -19.52 -15.17 6.49
C SER A 80 -19.49 -13.65 6.44
N THR A 81 -20.53 -13.02 7.02
CA THR A 81 -20.59 -11.56 7.18
C THR A 81 -20.08 -11.20 8.56
N VAL A 82 -19.13 -10.27 8.62
CA VAL A 82 -18.62 -9.70 9.88
C VAL A 82 -19.39 -8.43 10.24
N VAL A 83 -19.48 -7.50 9.27
CA VAL A 83 -20.29 -6.28 9.41
C VAL A 83 -21.09 -6.09 8.13
N ASP A 84 -22.40 -5.90 8.26
CA ASP A 84 -23.27 -5.63 7.12
C ASP A 84 -23.59 -4.14 6.99
N LYS A 85 -24.07 -3.74 5.81
CA LYS A 85 -24.57 -2.38 5.50
C LYS A 85 -23.52 -1.28 5.73
N VAL A 86 -22.25 -1.56 5.39
CA VAL A 86 -21.19 -0.55 5.39
C VAL A 86 -21.22 0.21 4.06
N THR A 87 -21.32 1.53 4.12
CA THR A 87 -21.26 2.38 2.92
C THR A 87 -19.81 2.47 2.44
N SER A 88 -19.55 1.99 1.22
CA SER A 88 -18.24 2.04 0.55
C SER A 88 -17.09 1.73 1.53
N PRO A 89 -16.98 0.50 2.06
CA PRO A 89 -15.86 0.11 2.89
C PRO A 89 -14.56 0.11 2.07
N GLY A 90 -13.48 0.59 2.67
CA GLY A 90 -12.14 0.64 2.08
C GLY A 90 -11.13 -0.18 2.88
N GLY A 91 -10.05 0.46 3.36
CA GLY A 91 -8.94 -0.18 4.06
C GLY A 91 -9.33 -0.93 5.33
N ILE A 92 -8.62 -2.04 5.58
CA ILE A 92 -8.78 -2.88 6.76
C ILE A 92 -7.44 -3.05 7.46
N VAL A 93 -7.44 -2.89 8.79
CA VAL A 93 -6.29 -3.22 9.66
C VAL A 93 -6.78 -4.10 10.80
N VAL A 94 -6.07 -5.18 11.08
CA VAL A 94 -6.36 -6.06 12.22
C VAL A 94 -5.29 -5.88 13.29
N ASP A 95 -5.73 -5.70 14.54
CA ASP A 95 -4.89 -5.64 15.73
C ASP A 95 -5.48 -6.56 16.81
N GLY A 96 -4.84 -7.69 17.05
CA GLY A 96 -5.38 -8.74 17.90
C GLY A 96 -6.75 -9.24 17.44
N ARG A 97 -7.78 -9.00 18.23
CA ARG A 97 -9.17 -9.37 17.91
C ARG A 97 -10.03 -8.19 17.44
N THR A 98 -9.42 -7.06 17.17
CA THR A 98 -10.10 -5.87 16.62
C THR A 98 -9.77 -5.68 15.17
N ALA A 99 -10.77 -5.60 14.31
CA ALA A 99 -10.59 -5.15 12.93
C ALA A 99 -11.07 -3.71 12.79
N TYR A 100 -10.15 -2.82 12.41
CA TYR A 100 -10.45 -1.46 12.01
C TYR A 100 -10.76 -1.43 10.53
N PHE A 101 -11.76 -0.66 10.13
CA PHE A 101 -12.12 -0.53 8.72
C PHE A 101 -12.64 0.88 8.41
N THR A 102 -12.37 1.35 7.20
CA THR A 102 -12.88 2.63 6.73
C THR A 102 -14.28 2.46 6.14
N SER A 103 -15.08 3.53 6.16
CA SER A 103 -16.36 3.64 5.46
C SER A 103 -16.46 5.01 4.81
N GLY A 104 -17.24 5.14 3.72
CA GLY A 104 -17.34 6.38 2.96
C GLY A 104 -16.23 6.56 1.92
N ASN A 105 -15.54 5.48 1.50
CA ASN A 105 -14.59 5.47 0.39
C ASN A 105 -15.34 5.60 -0.95
N GLY A 106 -15.99 6.74 -1.19
CA GLY A 106 -16.79 6.97 -2.37
C GLY A 106 -16.25 8.07 -3.26
N LEU A 107 -16.30 7.87 -4.59
CA LEU A 107 -15.87 8.85 -5.59
C LEU A 107 -16.53 10.21 -5.41
N VAL A 108 -17.83 10.23 -5.07
CA VAL A 108 -18.57 11.48 -4.82
C VAL A 108 -18.00 12.24 -3.63
N SER A 109 -17.65 11.53 -2.56
CA SER A 109 -17.02 12.14 -1.38
C SER A 109 -15.64 12.72 -1.72
N GLY A 110 -14.84 12.01 -2.52
CA GLY A 110 -13.55 12.48 -2.99
C GLY A 110 -13.64 13.71 -3.87
N PHE A 111 -14.45 13.68 -4.93
CA PHE A 111 -14.58 14.79 -5.88
C PHE A 111 -15.15 16.06 -5.24
N PHE A 112 -16.17 15.93 -4.40
CA PHE A 112 -16.84 17.07 -3.76
C PHE A 112 -16.31 17.41 -2.38
N ASN A 113 -15.20 16.74 -1.95
CA ASN A 113 -14.56 16.97 -0.66
C ASN A 113 -15.53 16.84 0.52
N LYS A 114 -16.42 15.84 0.47
CA LYS A 114 -17.39 15.59 1.54
C LYS A 114 -16.75 14.79 2.67
N ALA A 115 -16.85 15.33 3.87
CA ALA A 115 -16.30 14.70 5.08
C ALA A 115 -17.34 13.76 5.73
N ASP A 116 -17.84 12.79 4.95
CA ASP A 116 -18.85 11.80 5.34
C ASP A 116 -18.30 10.40 5.67
N GLY A 117 -16.98 10.24 5.55
CA GLY A 117 -16.28 9.00 5.87
C GLY A 117 -15.93 8.85 7.36
N ALA A 118 -15.66 7.61 7.75
CA ALA A 118 -15.30 7.25 9.11
C ALA A 118 -14.28 6.11 9.17
N ILE A 119 -13.62 5.96 10.34
CA ILE A 119 -12.98 4.73 10.78
C ILE A 119 -13.89 4.09 11.82
N ASN A 120 -14.16 2.82 11.64
CA ASN A 120 -14.90 1.98 12.58
C ASN A 120 -14.01 0.84 13.07
N ALA A 121 -14.35 0.29 14.22
CA ALA A 121 -13.74 -0.90 14.78
C ALA A 121 -14.81 -1.95 15.03
N VAL A 122 -14.52 -3.21 14.71
CA VAL A 122 -15.35 -4.35 15.08
C VAL A 122 -14.53 -5.32 15.94
N ASP A 123 -15.08 -5.72 17.06
CA ASP A 123 -14.58 -6.83 17.84
C ASP A 123 -14.95 -8.14 17.13
N LEU A 124 -13.96 -8.91 16.73
CA LEU A 124 -14.13 -10.11 15.90
C LEU A 124 -14.69 -11.31 16.69
N ASP A 125 -14.71 -11.25 18.01
CA ASP A 125 -15.28 -12.30 18.85
C ASP A 125 -16.75 -12.05 19.16
N THR A 126 -17.13 -10.79 19.39
CA THR A 126 -18.49 -10.41 19.76
C THR A 126 -19.30 -9.85 18.59
N GLY A 127 -18.64 -9.39 17.54
CA GLY A 127 -19.28 -8.68 16.43
C GLY A 127 -19.71 -7.23 16.77
N GLN A 128 -19.34 -6.72 17.96
CA GLN A 128 -19.70 -5.37 18.37
C GLN A 128 -18.91 -4.33 17.53
N VAL A 129 -19.65 -3.38 16.96
CA VAL A 129 -19.07 -2.30 16.15
C VAL A 129 -19.09 -1.00 16.92
N SER A 130 -18.00 -0.25 16.84
CA SER A 130 -17.85 1.10 17.37
C SER A 130 -17.22 2.03 16.34
N THR A 131 -17.44 3.34 16.50
CA THR A 131 -16.82 4.36 15.64
C THR A 131 -15.61 4.96 16.35
N VAL A 132 -14.45 4.94 15.65
CA VAL A 132 -13.20 5.51 16.15
C VAL A 132 -13.08 6.99 15.80
N ALA A 133 -13.39 7.35 14.54
CA ALA A 133 -13.34 8.73 14.07
C ALA A 133 -14.32 8.93 12.91
N THR A 134 -14.87 10.14 12.80
CA THR A 134 -15.76 10.57 11.71
C THR A 134 -15.20 11.81 11.00
N GLY A 135 -15.87 12.26 9.95
CA GLY A 135 -15.49 13.48 9.24
C GLY A 135 -14.22 13.32 8.44
N LEU A 136 -14.00 12.14 7.87
CA LEU A 136 -12.95 11.85 6.89
C LEU A 136 -13.52 12.02 5.48
N VAL A 137 -12.66 12.44 4.56
CA VAL A 137 -13.03 12.57 3.15
C VAL A 137 -12.47 11.38 2.40
N MET A 138 -13.33 10.53 1.85
CA MET A 138 -12.95 9.38 1.02
C MET A 138 -11.80 8.57 1.64
N PRO A 139 -11.97 8.06 2.89
CA PRO A 139 -10.91 7.30 3.55
C PRO A 139 -10.73 5.96 2.84
N ASN A 140 -9.62 5.82 2.10
CA ASN A 140 -9.33 4.66 1.25
C ASN A 140 -8.47 3.63 2.00
N GLY A 141 -7.17 3.55 1.74
CA GLY A 141 -6.26 2.65 2.45
C GLY A 141 -6.09 3.02 3.93
N MET A 142 -5.66 2.07 4.74
CA MET A 142 -5.38 2.30 6.15
C MET A 142 -4.21 1.45 6.62
N VAL A 143 -3.35 2.02 7.46
CA VAL A 143 -2.30 1.30 8.19
C VAL A 143 -2.26 1.73 9.65
N ARG A 144 -1.69 0.87 10.51
CA ARG A 144 -1.41 1.17 11.90
C ARG A 144 0.06 1.47 12.10
N LEU A 145 0.37 2.59 12.71
CA LEU A 145 1.73 2.97 13.09
C LEU A 145 2.21 2.16 14.31
N PRO A 146 3.53 2.03 14.53
CA PRO A 146 4.07 1.33 15.69
C PRO A 146 3.54 1.85 17.03
N GLY A 147 3.25 3.16 17.11
CA GLY A 147 2.66 3.79 18.30
C GLY A 147 1.16 3.55 18.52
N GLY A 148 0.50 2.80 17.61
CA GLY A 148 -0.91 2.46 17.70
C GLY A 148 -1.87 3.37 16.94
N ASP A 149 -1.44 4.55 16.51
CA ASP A 149 -2.25 5.45 15.72
C ASP A 149 -2.51 4.87 14.32
N LEU A 150 -3.63 5.24 13.72
CA LEU A 150 -3.99 4.87 12.36
C LEU A 150 -3.64 5.99 11.39
N VAL A 151 -3.19 5.64 10.19
CA VAL A 151 -3.05 6.57 9.07
C VAL A 151 -3.98 6.11 7.97
N VAL A 152 -4.77 7.04 7.44
CA VAL A 152 -5.75 6.81 6.39
C VAL A 152 -5.36 7.61 5.17
N SER A 153 -5.36 6.98 4.01
CA SER A 153 -5.08 7.61 2.72
C SER A 153 -6.33 8.20 2.08
N ARG A 154 -6.07 8.98 1.03
CA ARG A 154 -7.10 9.59 0.20
C ARG A 154 -6.55 9.78 -1.21
N ASP A 155 -7.14 9.16 -2.20
CA ASP A 155 -6.65 9.17 -3.59
C ASP A 155 -7.23 10.30 -4.45
N LEU A 156 -8.42 10.82 -4.15
CA LEU A 156 -9.07 11.90 -4.89
C LEU A 156 -9.26 13.18 -4.06
N GLY A 157 -9.26 14.30 -4.78
CA GLY A 157 -9.52 15.63 -4.24
C GLY A 157 -8.30 16.27 -3.59
N LYS A 158 -8.54 17.34 -2.82
CA LYS A 158 -7.48 18.09 -2.13
C LYS A 158 -7.28 17.53 -0.73
N GLY A 159 -6.05 17.30 -0.37
CA GLY A 159 -5.67 16.88 0.97
C GLY A 159 -4.67 15.75 0.96
N SER A 160 -4.06 15.55 2.11
CA SER A 160 -3.10 14.51 2.40
C SER A 160 -3.73 13.38 3.22
N MET A 161 -2.92 12.40 3.55
CA MET A 161 -3.28 11.39 4.54
C MET A 161 -3.65 12.01 5.88
N THR A 162 -4.50 11.33 6.63
CA THR A 162 -4.93 11.73 7.97
C THR A 162 -4.43 10.72 8.99
N ARG A 163 -3.66 11.18 9.99
CA ARG A 163 -3.35 10.42 11.19
C ARG A 163 -4.50 10.55 12.18
N VAL A 164 -4.91 9.43 12.76
CA VAL A 164 -5.98 9.33 13.75
C VAL A 164 -5.43 8.61 14.98
N THR A 165 -5.47 9.28 16.13
CA THR A 165 -5.06 8.67 17.40
C THR A 165 -6.11 7.71 17.92
N ALA A 166 -5.75 6.87 18.93
CA ALA A 166 -6.71 6.00 19.59
C ALA A 166 -7.91 6.75 20.23
N ALA A 167 -7.72 8.03 20.57
CA ALA A 167 -8.78 8.90 21.09
C ALA A 167 -9.61 9.57 19.96
N GLY A 168 -9.36 9.26 18.70
CA GLY A 168 -10.07 9.81 17.55
C GLY A 168 -9.59 11.21 17.12
N ALA A 169 -8.53 11.77 17.71
CA ALA A 169 -7.98 13.05 17.30
C ALA A 169 -7.31 12.92 15.92
N LYS A 170 -7.56 13.91 15.04
CA LYS A 170 -7.11 13.90 13.65
C LYS A 170 -6.04 14.96 13.41
N SER A 171 -5.02 14.62 12.62
CA SER A 171 -4.00 15.54 12.14
C SER A 171 -3.53 15.16 10.73
N PRO A 172 -3.03 16.11 9.92
CA PRO A 172 -2.40 15.78 8.65
C PRO A 172 -1.18 14.88 8.84
N PHE A 173 -0.98 13.93 7.92
CA PHE A 173 0.19 13.06 7.85
C PHE A 173 0.78 13.14 6.44
N ALA A 174 2.09 13.38 6.34
CA ALA A 174 2.84 13.51 5.08
C ALA A 174 2.16 14.39 4.03
N PRO A 175 1.93 15.68 4.31
CA PRO A 175 1.10 16.56 3.48
C PRO A 175 1.66 16.82 2.08
N ALA A 176 2.92 16.47 1.82
CA ALA A 176 3.55 16.57 0.50
C ALA A 176 3.19 15.40 -0.45
N ALA A 177 2.67 14.28 0.08
CA ALA A 177 2.21 13.16 -0.74
C ALA A 177 0.79 13.43 -1.27
N THR A 178 0.58 13.17 -2.55
CA THR A 178 -0.68 13.43 -3.26
C THR A 178 -1.28 12.16 -3.82
N SER A 179 -2.60 12.16 -4.04
CA SER A 179 -3.34 11.02 -4.62
C SER A 179 -3.01 9.69 -3.92
N THR A 180 -2.91 9.73 -2.59
CA THR A 180 -2.38 8.62 -1.77
C THR A 180 -3.38 7.48 -1.65
N ASN A 181 -2.92 6.23 -1.76
CA ASN A 181 -3.77 5.05 -1.65
C ASN A 181 -3.10 3.96 -0.80
N GLY A 182 -2.46 2.96 -1.41
CA GLY A 182 -1.80 1.87 -0.72
C GLY A 182 -0.65 2.32 0.17
N MET A 183 -0.55 1.73 1.36
CA MET A 183 0.44 2.12 2.37
C MET A 183 1.08 0.92 3.05
N ALA A 184 2.36 1.04 3.41
CA ALA A 184 3.05 0.09 4.27
C ALA A 184 4.00 0.80 5.23
N VAL A 185 4.25 0.17 6.38
CA VAL A 185 5.18 0.63 7.40
C VAL A 185 6.32 -0.36 7.53
N ASP A 186 7.54 0.10 7.38
CA ASP A 186 8.75 -0.62 7.78
C ASP A 186 9.24 -0.03 9.11
N ALA A 187 8.73 -0.59 10.19
CA ALA A 187 9.07 -0.13 11.54
C ALA A 187 10.55 -0.36 11.87
N ALA A 188 11.18 -1.38 11.28
CA ALA A 188 12.59 -1.70 11.52
C ALA A 188 13.51 -0.66 10.88
N GLN A 189 13.11 -0.10 9.75
CA GLN A 189 13.84 0.95 9.04
C GLN A 189 13.37 2.36 9.40
N GLY A 190 12.31 2.51 10.21
CA GLY A 190 11.70 3.81 10.50
C GLY A 190 11.06 4.47 9.28
N VAL A 191 10.56 3.69 8.31
CA VAL A 191 10.11 4.21 7.02
C VAL A 191 8.63 3.88 6.78
N PHE A 192 7.95 4.84 6.17
CA PHE A 192 6.58 4.71 5.68
C PHE A 192 6.57 4.82 4.15
N TYR A 193 5.84 3.95 3.50
CA TYR A 193 5.65 3.93 2.05
C TYR A 193 4.19 4.22 1.71
N VAL A 194 3.97 5.03 0.68
CA VAL A 194 2.64 5.27 0.12
C VAL A 194 2.73 5.42 -1.39
N ASP A 195 1.84 4.76 -2.11
CA ASP A 195 1.71 4.94 -3.55
C ASP A 195 0.75 6.08 -3.93
N SER A 196 0.79 6.48 -5.22
CA SER A 196 -0.14 7.45 -5.81
C SER A 196 -0.94 6.82 -6.93
N THR A 197 -2.27 7.01 -6.90
CA THR A 197 -3.20 6.43 -7.88
C THR A 197 -3.33 7.28 -9.14
N PHE A 198 -3.68 8.56 -9.01
CA PHE A 198 -4.10 9.42 -10.13
C PHE A 198 -3.11 10.52 -10.51
N ASP A 199 -1.94 10.57 -9.89
CA ASP A 199 -0.87 11.47 -10.34
C ASP A 199 -0.41 11.09 -11.75
N ALA A 200 0.15 12.03 -12.51
CA ALA A 200 0.61 11.81 -13.89
C ALA A 200 1.61 10.65 -14.02
N LYS A 201 2.37 10.40 -12.96
CA LYS A 201 3.26 9.24 -12.80
C LYS A 201 2.86 8.49 -11.53
N THR A 202 2.83 7.19 -11.58
CA THR A 202 2.73 6.37 -10.37
C THR A 202 4.04 6.49 -9.60
N VAL A 203 3.97 6.96 -8.35
CA VAL A 203 5.13 7.07 -7.47
C VAL A 203 4.86 6.33 -6.17
N ILE A 204 5.91 5.80 -5.57
CA ILE A 204 5.91 5.41 -4.16
C ILE A 204 6.71 6.46 -3.43
N SER A 205 6.06 7.22 -2.56
CA SER A 205 6.71 8.16 -1.65
C SER A 205 7.30 7.41 -0.46
N VAL A 206 8.57 7.67 -0.18
CA VAL A 206 9.31 7.13 0.98
C VAL A 206 9.39 8.25 2.00
N ILE A 207 8.86 8.01 3.20
CA ILE A 207 8.63 9.02 4.23
C ILE A 207 9.29 8.54 5.52
N ASP A 208 9.97 9.44 6.23
CA ASP A 208 10.52 9.17 7.55
C ASP A 208 9.39 9.16 8.59
N LEU A 209 9.29 8.10 9.38
CA LEU A 209 8.28 7.98 10.44
C LEU A 209 8.47 9.01 11.56
N ASP A 210 9.71 9.40 11.84
CA ASP A 210 10.04 10.38 12.90
C ASP A 210 9.83 11.82 12.43
N ALA A 211 9.86 12.04 11.10
CA ALA A 211 9.67 13.36 10.49
C ALA A 211 8.69 13.32 9.29
N PRO A 212 7.41 12.97 9.47
CA PRO A 212 6.49 12.67 8.38
C PRO A 212 6.00 13.91 7.59
N HIS A 213 6.66 15.05 7.74
CA HIS A 213 6.28 16.28 7.03
C HIS A 213 6.88 16.40 5.64
N ALA A 214 7.90 15.61 5.32
CA ALA A 214 8.61 15.63 4.05
C ALA A 214 8.71 14.24 3.43
N VAL A 215 8.64 14.20 2.09
CA VAL A 215 8.98 13.00 1.32
C VAL A 215 10.49 12.95 1.18
N LEU A 216 11.14 11.89 1.70
CA LEU A 216 12.59 11.71 1.60
C LEU A 216 13.03 11.48 0.15
N ARG A 217 12.29 10.65 -0.56
CA ARG A 217 12.48 10.33 -1.98
C ARG A 217 11.24 9.66 -2.56
N THR A 218 11.21 9.57 -3.87
CA THR A 218 10.17 8.85 -4.61
C THR A 218 10.76 7.74 -5.45
N ILE A 219 10.02 6.65 -5.61
CA ILE A 219 10.32 5.56 -6.54
C ILE A 219 9.24 5.62 -7.62
N VAL A 220 9.66 5.80 -8.88
CA VAL A 220 8.71 5.92 -10.01
C VAL A 220 8.44 4.54 -10.59
N ILE A 221 7.17 4.13 -10.63
CA ILE A 221 6.74 2.94 -11.36
C ILE A 221 6.54 3.34 -12.83
N PRO A 222 7.17 2.66 -13.80
CA PRO A 222 7.05 3.01 -15.22
C PRO A 222 5.61 2.95 -15.72
N GLY A 223 5.27 3.86 -16.61
CA GLY A 223 3.94 3.98 -17.21
C GLY A 223 3.24 5.30 -16.89
N ILE A 224 2.02 5.44 -17.36
CA ILE A 224 1.15 6.58 -17.08
C ILE A 224 0.40 6.28 -15.79
N GLY A 225 0.44 7.20 -14.82
CA GLY A 225 -0.12 6.99 -13.48
C GLY A 225 -1.55 6.47 -13.49
N PRO A 226 -2.54 7.15 -14.07
CA PRO A 226 -3.92 6.67 -14.12
C PRO A 226 -4.15 5.36 -14.89
N LEU A 227 -3.22 4.97 -15.79
CA LEU A 227 -3.27 3.67 -16.48
C LEU A 227 -2.63 2.54 -15.67
N ASN A 228 -1.73 2.86 -14.76
CA ASN A 228 -1.32 1.95 -13.72
C ASN A 228 -2.40 1.85 -12.63
N ALA A 229 -2.84 3.01 -12.15
CA ALA A 229 -3.76 3.17 -11.03
C ALA A 229 -3.30 2.29 -9.84
N ALA A 230 -2.18 2.66 -9.21
CA ALA A 230 -1.73 1.95 -8.01
C ALA A 230 -2.81 2.09 -6.93
N ASP A 231 -3.25 0.96 -6.40
CA ASP A 231 -4.43 0.88 -5.55
C ASP A 231 -4.07 0.47 -4.11
N ASP A 232 -3.17 -0.51 -3.97
CA ASP A 232 -2.70 -0.93 -2.66
C ASP A 232 -1.29 -1.49 -2.75
N LEU A 233 -0.57 -1.47 -1.63
CA LEU A 233 0.75 -2.05 -1.51
C LEU A 233 0.96 -2.76 -0.16
N THR A 234 1.85 -3.74 -0.16
CA THR A 234 2.29 -4.42 1.07
C THR A 234 3.80 -4.59 1.09
N LEU A 235 4.38 -4.58 2.28
CA LEU A 235 5.79 -4.90 2.51
C LEU A 235 5.92 -6.41 2.74
N GLY A 236 6.78 -7.06 1.96
CA GLY A 236 7.13 -8.46 2.15
C GLY A 236 8.22 -8.65 3.20
N ALA A 237 8.30 -9.85 3.76
CA ALA A 237 9.38 -10.23 4.69
C ALA A 237 10.78 -10.17 4.04
N ASP A 238 10.83 -10.16 2.71
CA ASP A 238 12.05 -9.97 1.91
C ASP A 238 12.48 -8.49 1.77
N GLY A 239 11.78 -7.57 2.43
CA GLY A 239 12.03 -6.13 2.38
C GLY A 239 11.61 -5.45 1.07
N ASN A 240 10.94 -6.18 0.16
CA ASN A 240 10.39 -5.60 -1.05
C ASN A 240 8.93 -5.17 -0.87
N LEU A 241 8.51 -4.17 -1.64
CA LEU A 241 7.11 -3.78 -1.74
C LEU A 241 6.45 -4.54 -2.90
N TYR A 242 5.20 -4.92 -2.69
CA TYR A 242 4.34 -5.53 -3.69
C TYR A 242 3.13 -4.63 -3.90
N VAL A 243 2.95 -4.15 -5.14
CA VAL A 243 1.99 -3.09 -5.47
C VAL A 243 0.95 -3.64 -6.44
N ALA A 244 -0.31 -3.48 -6.09
CA ALA A 244 -1.44 -3.74 -6.98
C ALA A 244 -1.61 -2.56 -7.94
N LEU A 245 -1.48 -2.80 -9.24
CA LEU A 245 -1.75 -1.83 -10.29
C LEU A 245 -3.10 -2.14 -10.93
N ASN A 246 -4.14 -1.47 -10.45
CA ASN A 246 -5.55 -1.78 -10.69
C ASN A 246 -5.91 -1.82 -12.18
N VAL A 247 -5.80 -0.69 -12.87
CA VAL A 247 -6.16 -0.58 -14.30
C VAL A 247 -5.19 -1.39 -15.18
N ALA A 248 -3.91 -1.45 -14.81
CA ALA A 248 -2.93 -2.27 -15.52
C ALA A 248 -3.15 -3.78 -15.31
N GLY A 249 -3.94 -4.20 -14.33
CA GLY A 249 -4.22 -5.60 -14.03
C GLY A 249 -2.98 -6.40 -13.65
N LYS A 250 -2.06 -5.79 -12.88
CA LYS A 250 -0.73 -6.35 -12.56
C LYS A 250 -0.41 -6.20 -11.08
N VAL A 251 0.45 -7.11 -10.59
CA VAL A 251 1.18 -6.92 -9.33
C VAL A 251 2.66 -6.80 -9.66
N VAL A 252 3.28 -5.75 -9.17
CA VAL A 252 4.71 -5.50 -9.33
C VAL A 252 5.42 -5.60 -7.99
N ARG A 253 6.66 -6.12 -8.02
CA ARG A 253 7.60 -6.05 -6.90
C ARG A 253 8.52 -4.86 -7.09
N VAL A 254 8.72 -4.09 -6.04
CA VAL A 254 9.61 -2.93 -6.01
C VAL A 254 10.64 -3.15 -4.90
N THR A 255 11.92 -3.06 -5.23
CA THR A 255 13.01 -3.10 -4.23
C THR A 255 13.27 -1.67 -3.74
N PRO A 256 12.90 -1.31 -2.51
CA PRO A 256 12.98 0.08 -2.07
C PRO A 256 14.39 0.65 -2.15
N ALA A 257 15.42 -0.13 -1.77
CA ALA A 257 16.80 0.34 -1.73
C ALA A 257 17.34 0.79 -3.09
N THR A 258 16.97 0.11 -4.19
CA THR A 258 17.50 0.35 -5.54
C THR A 258 16.51 1.01 -6.49
N GLY A 259 15.22 0.97 -6.15
CA GLY A 259 14.13 1.34 -7.06
C GLY A 259 13.90 0.32 -8.19
N ALA A 260 14.52 -0.86 -8.14
CA ALA A 260 14.31 -1.91 -9.13
C ALA A 260 12.87 -2.43 -9.09
N ILE A 261 12.26 -2.59 -10.26
CA ILE A 261 10.86 -2.98 -10.40
C ILE A 261 10.76 -4.15 -11.35
N CYS A 262 9.94 -5.13 -10.97
CA CYS A 262 9.59 -6.23 -11.87
C CYS A 262 8.14 -6.67 -11.68
N THR A 263 7.51 -7.19 -12.75
CA THR A 263 6.15 -7.72 -12.68
C THR A 263 6.16 -9.14 -12.15
N VAL A 264 5.48 -9.40 -11.04
CA VAL A 264 5.34 -10.74 -10.46
C VAL A 264 4.10 -11.47 -10.98
N ALA A 265 3.03 -10.73 -11.29
CA ALA A 265 1.83 -11.30 -11.89
C ALA A 265 1.13 -10.30 -12.81
N SER A 266 0.45 -10.79 -13.83
CA SER A 266 -0.38 -9.99 -14.76
C SER A 266 -1.66 -10.74 -15.11
N GLY A 267 -2.62 -10.04 -15.74
CA GLY A 267 -3.92 -10.61 -16.07
C GLY A 267 -4.76 -10.90 -14.82
N ILE A 268 -4.77 -9.96 -13.88
CA ILE A 268 -5.67 -9.89 -12.72
C ILE A 268 -6.49 -8.61 -12.90
N PRO A 269 -7.59 -8.66 -13.66
CA PRO A 269 -8.34 -7.45 -14.00
C PRO A 269 -8.77 -6.67 -12.76
N LEU A 270 -8.49 -5.37 -12.74
CA LEU A 270 -8.87 -4.45 -11.67
C LEU A 270 -8.44 -4.95 -10.28
N VAL A 271 -7.20 -5.45 -10.18
CA VAL A 271 -6.62 -5.87 -8.89
C VAL A 271 -6.60 -4.68 -7.93
N SER A 272 -7.15 -4.85 -6.72
CA SER A 272 -7.36 -3.75 -5.79
C SER A 272 -6.44 -3.80 -4.58
N SER A 273 -6.19 -4.97 -4.02
CA SER A 273 -5.33 -5.10 -2.84
C SER A 273 -4.50 -6.36 -2.89
N VAL A 274 -3.36 -6.34 -2.19
CA VAL A 274 -2.45 -7.48 -2.04
C VAL A 274 -1.94 -7.60 -0.61
N ARG A 275 -1.96 -8.80 -0.04
CA ARG A 275 -1.36 -9.12 1.27
C ARG A 275 -0.76 -10.51 1.25
N PHE A 276 0.34 -10.70 1.96
CA PHE A 276 0.86 -12.03 2.24
C PHE A 276 -0.08 -12.79 3.16
N GLY A 277 -0.17 -14.12 2.96
CA GLY A 277 -1.00 -14.96 3.81
C GLY A 277 -0.56 -14.91 5.27
N ALA A 278 -1.52 -14.91 6.20
CA ALA A 278 -1.25 -14.93 7.62
C ALA A 278 -2.30 -15.73 8.40
N GLY A 279 -1.83 -16.45 9.40
CA GLY A 279 -2.68 -17.32 10.23
C GLY A 279 -2.95 -18.70 9.64
N PRO A 280 -3.67 -19.56 10.38
CA PRO A 280 -3.90 -20.95 10.00
C PRO A 280 -4.56 -21.11 8.63
N GLY A 281 -3.97 -21.98 7.80
CA GLY A 281 -4.50 -22.32 6.48
C GLY A 281 -4.17 -21.34 5.34
N TRP A 282 -3.49 -20.24 5.63
CA TRP A 282 -3.00 -19.27 4.65
C TRP A 282 -1.48 -19.34 4.53
N ASP A 283 -0.98 -19.44 3.31
CA ASP A 283 0.45 -19.60 3.05
C ASP A 283 1.17 -18.23 3.14
N PRO A 284 2.10 -18.07 4.09
CA PRO A 284 2.81 -16.79 4.27
C PRO A 284 3.82 -16.46 3.15
N ALA A 285 4.17 -17.44 2.31
CA ALA A 285 5.01 -17.21 1.13
C ALA A 285 4.20 -16.76 -0.10
N SER A 286 2.88 -16.89 -0.07
CA SER A 286 1.99 -16.48 -1.16
C SER A 286 1.35 -15.13 -0.89
N LEU A 287 1.16 -14.33 -1.95
CA LEU A 287 0.30 -13.16 -1.93
C LEU A 287 -1.14 -13.56 -2.24
N TYR A 288 -2.07 -12.88 -1.61
CA TYR A 288 -3.49 -12.96 -1.94
C TYR A 288 -3.92 -11.60 -2.43
N ALA A 289 -4.61 -11.58 -3.56
CA ALA A 289 -5.03 -10.37 -4.25
C ALA A 289 -6.55 -10.33 -4.37
N THR A 290 -7.16 -9.21 -3.99
CA THR A 290 -8.55 -8.90 -4.31
C THR A 290 -8.68 -8.16 -5.64
N SER A 291 -9.88 -8.10 -6.18
CA SER A 291 -10.18 -7.41 -7.43
C SER A 291 -11.58 -6.82 -7.42
N PHE A 292 -11.78 -5.70 -8.10
CA PHE A 292 -13.09 -5.11 -8.33
C PHE A 292 -14.03 -6.03 -9.14
N THR A 293 -13.50 -7.09 -9.74
CA THR A 293 -14.32 -8.13 -10.39
C THR A 293 -14.92 -9.14 -9.40
N GLY A 294 -14.75 -8.93 -8.08
CA GLY A 294 -15.29 -9.78 -7.04
C GLY A 294 -14.56 -11.12 -6.89
N THR A 295 -13.27 -11.13 -7.18
CA THR A 295 -12.41 -12.33 -7.10
C THR A 295 -11.31 -12.17 -6.06
N VAL A 296 -10.88 -13.30 -5.49
CA VAL A 296 -9.67 -13.44 -4.70
C VAL A 296 -8.73 -14.41 -5.43
N THR A 297 -7.52 -13.97 -5.72
CA THR A 297 -6.49 -14.74 -6.43
C THR A 297 -5.29 -14.94 -5.50
N ARG A 298 -4.79 -16.17 -5.41
CA ARG A 298 -3.52 -16.50 -4.78
C ARG A 298 -2.41 -16.42 -5.82
N LEU A 299 -1.32 -15.77 -5.46
CA LEU A 299 -0.07 -15.70 -6.22
C LEU A 299 0.99 -16.44 -5.44
N THR A 300 1.55 -17.50 -6.02
CA THR A 300 2.56 -18.35 -5.38
C THR A 300 3.88 -18.20 -6.13
N PRO A 301 4.98 -17.81 -5.46
CA PRO A 301 6.29 -17.79 -6.09
C PRO A 301 6.66 -19.20 -6.52
N GLN A 302 7.32 -19.33 -7.67
CA GLN A 302 7.93 -20.59 -8.08
C GLN A 302 9.36 -20.65 -7.53
N PRO A 303 9.80 -21.87 -7.13
CA PRO A 303 11.15 -22.07 -6.63
C PRO A 303 12.23 -21.74 -7.64
#